data_5f778817f544b26960137c47db9677cb
#
_entry.id   5f778817f544b26960137c47db9677cb
#
_cell.length_a   1.000
_cell.length_b   1.000
_cell.length_c   1.000
_cell.angle_alpha   90.00
_cell.angle_beta   90.00
_cell.angle_gamma   90.00
#
_symmetry.space_group_name_H-M   'P 1'
#
loop_
_entity.id
_entity.type
_entity.pdbx_description
1 polymer ?
#
loop_
_entity_poly.entity_id
_entity_poly.type
_entity_poly.pdbx_seq_one_letter_code
_entity_poly.pdbx_strand_id
1 'polypeptide(L)'
;MFSVPAISEDRFVEYFEIQIAQSDTTVITGLVGSQIKDSVFIAKTLLKNNKQKFGLNEIKDFHIHFTNNDIFKDGPSASLGIFMAILYYQKYHTKMKLINSDFTFLVTGDVDLRGNVKEIGGLKEKRKFFRKENFSLFVIPKEGNEVLRYSDELSCDNIYDTLSIIEKRASHVEKI
;
A
#
# COMPACT_ATOMS: atom_id res chain seq x y z
N MET A 1 -4.16 0.60 -9.01
CA MET A 1 -2.81 0.02 -8.89
C MET A 1 -2.10 0.58 -7.65
N PHE A 2 -1.37 -0.25 -6.90
CA PHE A 2 -0.60 0.16 -5.72
C PHE A 2 0.90 0.00 -5.99
N SER A 3 1.66 1.04 -5.71
CA SER A 3 3.11 1.05 -5.84
C SER A 3 3.76 1.60 -4.56
N VAL A 4 4.97 1.15 -4.29
CA VAL A 4 5.75 1.53 -3.11
C VAL A 4 7.06 2.14 -3.55
N PRO A 5 7.42 3.33 -3.04
CA PRO A 5 8.72 3.94 -3.31
C PRO A 5 9.80 3.32 -2.41
N ALA A 6 10.94 3.02 -2.99
CA ALA A 6 12.14 2.59 -2.31
C ALA A 6 13.30 3.55 -2.57
N ILE A 7 14.17 3.74 -1.59
CA ILE A 7 15.39 4.55 -1.74
C ILE A 7 16.58 3.60 -1.83
N SER A 8 17.34 3.71 -2.91
CA SER A 8 18.61 2.99 -3.08
C SER A 8 19.74 3.58 -2.19
N GLU A 9 20.84 2.87 -2.05
CA GLU A 9 22.02 3.35 -1.32
C GLU A 9 22.56 4.69 -1.87
N ASP A 10 22.43 4.90 -3.18
CA ASP A 10 22.80 6.16 -3.85
C ASP A 10 21.76 7.27 -3.73
N ARG A 11 20.74 7.09 -2.88
CA ARG A 11 19.62 8.02 -2.66
C ARG A 11 18.72 8.27 -3.87
N PHE A 12 18.74 7.42 -4.88
CA PHE A 12 17.73 7.44 -5.92
C PHE A 12 16.44 6.79 -5.40
N VAL A 13 15.31 7.38 -5.78
CA VAL A 13 14.00 6.81 -5.48
C VAL A 13 13.53 6.04 -6.71
N GLU A 14 13.24 4.78 -6.50
CA GLU A 14 12.60 3.89 -7.45
C GLU A 14 11.24 3.47 -6.89
N TYR A 15 10.41 2.84 -7.69
CA TYR A 15 9.17 2.25 -7.20
C TYR A 15 9.00 0.84 -7.75
N PHE A 16 8.22 0.05 -7.05
CA PHE A 16 7.76 -1.25 -7.52
C PHE A 16 6.25 -1.39 -7.29
N GLU A 17 5.61 -1.99 -8.24
CA GLU A 17 4.18 -2.28 -8.19
C GLU A 17 3.91 -3.53 -7.38
N ILE A 18 2.81 -3.54 -6.65
CA ILE A 18 2.29 -4.70 -5.93
C ILE A 18 1.17 -5.31 -6.76
N GLN A 19 1.38 -6.55 -7.19
CA GLN A 19 0.39 -7.36 -7.90
C GLN A 19 -0.12 -8.48 -7.01
N ILE A 20 -1.44 -8.72 -7.01
CA ILE A 20 -2.05 -9.77 -6.19
C ILE A 20 -2.99 -10.60 -7.04
N ALA A 21 -2.88 -11.91 -6.92
CA ALA A 21 -3.72 -12.88 -7.60
C ALA A 21 -4.26 -13.94 -6.61
N GLN A 22 -5.31 -14.64 -7.01
CA GLN A 22 -5.84 -15.76 -6.24
C GLN A 22 -4.81 -16.88 -6.14
N SER A 23 -4.74 -17.51 -4.96
CA SER A 23 -3.91 -18.68 -4.68
C SER A 23 -4.50 -19.47 -3.52
N ASP A 24 -4.26 -20.78 -3.47
CA ASP A 24 -4.73 -21.66 -2.39
C ASP A 24 -3.92 -21.48 -1.10
N THR A 25 -2.73 -20.91 -1.21
CA THR A 25 -1.85 -20.57 -0.09
C THR A 25 -1.26 -19.18 -0.28
N THR A 26 -0.82 -18.54 0.80
CA THR A 26 -0.13 -17.26 0.68
C THR A 26 1.28 -17.46 0.13
N VAL A 27 1.52 -16.92 -1.07
CA VAL A 27 2.80 -16.96 -1.79
C VAL A 27 3.34 -15.54 -1.95
N ILE A 28 4.64 -15.38 -1.76
CA ILE A 28 5.33 -14.07 -1.87
C ILE A 28 6.49 -14.22 -2.86
N THR A 29 6.52 -13.39 -3.90
CA THR A 29 7.57 -13.39 -4.93
C THR A 29 8.04 -11.97 -5.28
N GLY A 30 9.16 -11.84 -5.98
CA GLY A 30 9.67 -10.56 -6.48
C GLY A 30 11.00 -10.11 -5.89
N LEU A 31 11.88 -11.06 -5.49
CA LEU A 31 13.21 -10.80 -4.92
C LEU A 31 13.13 -9.86 -3.69
N VAL A 32 12.37 -10.28 -2.69
CA VAL A 32 12.09 -9.51 -1.48
C VAL A 32 12.77 -10.10 -0.24
N GLY A 33 13.22 -9.23 0.66
CA GLY A 33 13.82 -9.58 1.93
C GLY A 33 12.81 -9.93 3.03
N SER A 34 13.33 -10.17 4.23
CA SER A 34 12.53 -10.63 5.38
C SER A 34 11.53 -9.58 5.85
N GLN A 35 11.89 -8.30 5.86
CA GLN A 35 11.00 -7.23 6.35
C GLN A 35 9.76 -7.07 5.46
N ILE A 36 9.90 -7.20 4.14
CA ILE A 36 8.74 -7.20 3.23
C ILE A 36 7.87 -8.44 3.44
N LYS A 37 8.48 -9.62 3.62
CA LYS A 37 7.74 -10.86 3.94
C LYS A 37 6.98 -10.73 5.26
N ASP A 38 7.62 -10.22 6.30
CA ASP A 38 6.98 -9.96 7.59
C ASP A 38 5.81 -8.99 7.45
N SER A 39 5.97 -7.93 6.65
CA SER A 39 4.90 -6.96 6.37
C SER A 39 3.66 -7.60 5.73
N VAL A 40 3.82 -8.58 4.85
CA VAL A 40 2.70 -9.35 4.27
C VAL A 40 1.96 -10.13 5.34
N PHE A 41 2.67 -10.81 6.24
CA PHE A 41 2.05 -11.58 7.32
C PHE A 41 1.41 -10.68 8.39
N ILE A 42 2.04 -9.55 8.72
CA ILE A 42 1.46 -8.52 9.60
C ILE A 42 0.14 -8.00 9.02
N ALA A 43 0.13 -7.64 7.74
CA ALA A 43 -1.07 -7.16 7.06
C ALA A 43 -2.20 -8.22 7.07
N LYS A 44 -1.86 -9.48 6.79
CA LYS A 44 -2.82 -10.59 6.83
C LYS A 44 -3.40 -10.79 8.24
N THR A 45 -2.55 -10.72 9.27
CA THR A 45 -2.96 -10.84 10.68
C THR A 45 -3.90 -9.70 11.09
N LEU A 46 -3.54 -8.46 10.76
CA LEU A 46 -4.37 -7.28 11.04
C LEU A 46 -5.74 -7.37 10.38
N LEU A 47 -5.79 -7.78 9.11
CA LEU A 47 -7.05 -7.96 8.40
C LEU A 47 -7.91 -9.07 9.00
N LYS A 48 -7.32 -10.21 9.38
CA LYS A 48 -8.02 -11.30 10.07
C LYS A 48 -8.66 -10.83 11.37
N ASN A 49 -7.90 -10.12 12.20
CA ASN A 49 -8.34 -9.67 13.51
C ASN A 49 -9.36 -8.51 13.45
N ASN A 50 -9.39 -7.77 12.35
CA ASN A 50 -10.25 -6.60 12.18
C ASN A 50 -11.21 -6.74 10.99
N LYS A 51 -11.45 -7.94 10.48
CA LYS A 51 -12.21 -8.18 9.26
C LYS A 51 -13.57 -7.47 9.24
N GLN A 52 -14.30 -7.47 10.35
CA GLN A 52 -15.61 -6.81 10.46
C GLN A 52 -15.51 -5.29 10.26
N LYS A 53 -14.48 -4.65 10.83
CA LYS A 53 -14.25 -3.20 10.68
C LYS A 53 -13.95 -2.80 9.24
N PHE A 54 -13.37 -3.73 8.46
CA PHE A 54 -13.11 -3.54 7.04
C PHE A 54 -14.24 -4.04 6.14
N GLY A 55 -15.34 -4.56 6.71
CA GLY A 55 -16.46 -5.11 5.96
C GLY A 55 -16.10 -6.36 5.17
N LEU A 56 -15.24 -7.20 5.74
CA LEU A 56 -14.78 -8.46 5.16
C LEU A 56 -15.40 -9.64 5.93
N ASN A 57 -15.90 -10.64 5.21
CA ASN A 57 -16.43 -11.86 5.81
C ASN A 57 -15.30 -12.86 6.14
N GLU A 58 -14.37 -13.00 5.24
CA GLU A 58 -13.20 -13.90 5.34
C GLU A 58 -11.95 -13.24 4.76
N ILE A 59 -10.79 -13.76 5.09
CA ILE A 59 -9.52 -13.38 4.47
C ILE A 59 -9.01 -14.59 3.68
N LYS A 60 -9.03 -14.48 2.37
CA LYS A 60 -8.54 -15.50 1.44
C LYS A 60 -7.04 -15.48 1.33
N ASP A 61 -6.45 -16.61 1.03
CA ASP A 61 -5.05 -16.69 0.63
C ASP A 61 -4.84 -16.08 -0.77
N PHE A 62 -3.62 -15.67 -1.05
CA PHE A 62 -3.29 -14.95 -2.28
C PHE A 62 -1.81 -15.12 -2.64
N HIS A 63 -1.50 -14.92 -3.90
CA HIS A 63 -0.14 -14.71 -4.37
C HIS A 63 0.12 -13.21 -4.50
N ILE A 64 1.09 -12.70 -3.76
CA ILE A 64 1.56 -11.31 -3.87
C ILE A 64 2.92 -11.28 -4.56
N HIS A 65 3.03 -10.45 -5.59
CA HIS A 65 4.23 -10.27 -6.39
C HIS A 65 4.67 -8.81 -6.38
N PHE A 66 5.96 -8.59 -6.21
CA PHE A 66 6.58 -7.27 -6.27
C PHE A 66 7.39 -7.17 -7.57
N THR A 67 7.05 -6.23 -8.45
CA THR A 67 7.69 -6.08 -9.75
C THR A 67 9.17 -5.67 -9.65
N ASN A 68 9.87 -5.56 -10.78
CA ASN A 68 11.32 -5.29 -10.86
C ASN A 68 12.16 -6.40 -10.21
N ASN A 69 12.09 -7.60 -10.79
CA ASN A 69 12.68 -8.83 -10.22
C ASN A 69 14.21 -8.87 -10.21
N ASP A 70 14.87 -7.97 -10.89
CA ASP A 70 16.32 -7.77 -10.94
C ASP A 70 16.85 -6.92 -9.77
N ILE A 71 15.95 -6.28 -9.00
CA ILE A 71 16.30 -5.43 -7.86
C ILE A 71 15.85 -6.08 -6.57
N PHE A 72 16.79 -6.28 -5.62
CA PHE A 72 16.45 -6.73 -4.28
C PHE A 72 15.73 -5.63 -3.51
N LYS A 73 14.60 -5.98 -2.88
CA LYS A 73 13.74 -5.06 -2.14
C LYS A 73 13.61 -5.51 -0.70
N ASP A 74 13.84 -4.60 0.23
CA ASP A 74 13.57 -4.83 1.64
C ASP A 74 13.30 -3.49 2.35
N GLY A 75 12.81 -3.56 3.59
CA GLY A 75 12.56 -2.41 4.43
C GLY A 75 11.11 -2.27 4.89
N PRO A 76 10.89 -1.65 6.07
CA PRO A 76 9.58 -1.57 6.69
C PRO A 76 8.66 -0.53 6.02
N SER A 77 9.21 0.42 5.26
CA SER A 77 8.43 1.52 4.66
C SER A 77 7.43 1.09 3.59
N ALA A 78 7.48 -0.18 3.15
CA ALA A 78 6.55 -0.77 2.20
C ALA A 78 5.26 -1.29 2.87
N SER A 79 5.23 -1.44 4.20
CA SER A 79 4.17 -2.19 4.89
C SER A 79 2.79 -1.57 4.77
N LEU A 80 2.67 -0.23 4.73
CA LEU A 80 1.38 0.43 4.49
C LEU A 80 0.86 0.16 3.07
N GLY A 81 1.72 0.22 2.07
CA GLY A 81 1.35 -0.09 0.68
C GLY A 81 0.92 -1.54 0.51
N ILE A 82 1.63 -2.46 1.17
CA ILE A 82 1.28 -3.89 1.22
C ILE A 82 -0.08 -4.09 1.88
N PHE A 83 -0.32 -3.46 3.03
CA PHE A 83 -1.61 -3.53 3.72
C PHE A 83 -2.76 -3.02 2.84
N MET A 84 -2.60 -1.85 2.22
CA MET A 84 -3.62 -1.26 1.35
C MET A 84 -3.91 -2.14 0.12
N ALA A 85 -2.88 -2.68 -0.51
CA ALA A 85 -3.03 -3.55 -1.67
C ALA A 85 -3.79 -4.84 -1.31
N ILE A 86 -3.45 -5.47 -0.18
CA ILE A 86 -4.14 -6.68 0.29
C ILE A 86 -5.58 -6.36 0.69
N LEU A 87 -5.84 -5.29 1.45
CA LEU A 87 -7.19 -4.86 1.81
C LEU A 87 -8.05 -4.64 0.56
N TYR A 88 -7.50 -3.92 -0.42
CA TYR A 88 -8.17 -3.67 -1.68
C TYR A 88 -8.51 -4.96 -2.42
N TYR A 89 -7.56 -5.88 -2.54
CA TYR A 89 -7.77 -7.18 -3.15
C TYR A 89 -8.87 -7.96 -2.42
N GLN A 90 -8.81 -8.09 -1.09
CA GLN A 90 -9.80 -8.81 -0.30
C GLN A 90 -11.23 -8.23 -0.46
N LYS A 91 -11.35 -6.93 -0.61
CA LYS A 91 -12.64 -6.25 -0.77
C LYS A 91 -13.24 -6.34 -2.18
N TYR A 92 -12.39 -6.27 -3.19
CA TYR A 92 -12.83 -5.98 -4.56
C TYR A 92 -12.44 -7.03 -5.61
N HIS A 93 -11.73 -8.09 -5.26
CA HIS A 93 -11.27 -9.09 -6.23
C HIS A 93 -12.43 -9.76 -7.02
N THR A 94 -13.61 -9.88 -6.43
CA THR A 94 -14.82 -10.39 -7.11
C THR A 94 -15.57 -9.33 -7.92
N LYS A 95 -15.25 -8.05 -7.70
CA LYS A 95 -15.91 -6.89 -8.33
C LYS A 95 -14.97 -6.14 -9.28
N MET A 96 -13.95 -6.81 -9.83
CA MET A 96 -12.86 -6.18 -10.62
C MET A 96 -13.28 -5.34 -11.84
N LYS A 97 -14.58 -5.20 -12.13
CA LYS A 97 -15.09 -4.28 -13.15
C LYS A 97 -15.30 -2.84 -12.66
N LEU A 98 -15.10 -2.55 -11.36
CA LEU A 98 -15.60 -1.31 -10.74
C LEU A 98 -14.54 -0.25 -10.47
N ILE A 99 -13.25 -0.51 -10.69
CA ILE A 99 -12.23 0.49 -10.42
C ILE A 99 -11.46 0.81 -11.69
N ASN A 100 -11.44 2.09 -11.99
CA ASN A 100 -10.67 2.61 -13.09
C ASN A 100 -9.21 2.13 -12.95
N SER A 101 -8.76 1.30 -13.90
CA SER A 101 -7.40 0.77 -13.96
C SER A 101 -6.34 1.87 -13.95
N ASP A 102 -6.74 3.10 -14.28
CA ASP A 102 -5.84 4.24 -14.43
C ASP A 102 -5.54 4.97 -13.11
N PHE A 103 -6.27 4.65 -12.02
CA PHE A 103 -5.98 5.26 -10.72
C PHE A 103 -4.81 4.56 -10.02
N THR A 104 -3.74 5.33 -9.77
CA THR A 104 -2.48 4.83 -9.23
C THR A 104 -2.16 5.44 -7.88
N PHE A 105 -1.89 4.58 -6.90
CA PHE A 105 -1.45 4.97 -5.57
C PHE A 105 0.06 4.78 -5.44
N LEU A 106 0.77 5.80 -4.99
CA LEU A 106 2.08 5.65 -4.39
C LEU A 106 1.90 5.66 -2.87
N VAL A 107 2.40 4.66 -2.17
CA VAL A 107 2.12 4.48 -0.73
C VAL A 107 3.41 4.18 0.02
N THR A 108 3.64 4.88 1.13
CA THR A 108 4.76 4.61 2.02
C THR A 108 4.34 4.77 3.48
N GLY A 109 4.88 3.94 4.37
CA GLY A 109 4.61 3.95 5.80
C GLY A 109 4.97 2.61 6.43
N ASP A 110 5.31 2.62 7.72
CA ASP A 110 5.59 1.42 8.51
C ASP A 110 4.38 1.08 9.38
N VAL A 111 3.84 -0.13 9.25
CA VAL A 111 2.65 -0.60 9.98
C VAL A 111 3.06 -1.61 11.04
N ASP A 112 2.74 -1.33 12.31
CA ASP A 112 2.95 -2.27 13.39
C ASP A 112 1.77 -3.24 13.60
N LEU A 113 1.94 -4.26 14.47
CA LEU A 113 0.89 -5.25 14.79
C LEU A 113 -0.33 -4.68 15.53
N ARG A 114 -0.28 -3.42 15.97
CA ARG A 114 -1.43 -2.70 16.55
C ARG A 114 -2.20 -1.92 15.49
N GLY A 115 -1.68 -1.87 14.27
CA GLY A 115 -2.27 -1.11 13.16
C GLY A 115 -1.91 0.36 13.14
N ASN A 116 -0.91 0.80 13.92
CA ASN A 116 -0.41 2.17 13.84
C ASN A 116 0.48 2.32 12.61
N VAL A 117 0.40 3.46 11.97
CA VAL A 117 1.27 3.85 10.87
C VAL A 117 2.37 4.76 11.42
N LYS A 118 3.62 4.32 11.30
CA LYS A 118 4.79 5.03 11.81
C LYS A 118 5.49 5.79 10.69
N GLU A 119 6.19 6.83 11.08
CA GLU A 119 7.09 7.60 10.22
C GLU A 119 8.18 6.73 9.60
N ILE A 120 8.65 7.16 8.44
CA ILE A 120 9.67 6.46 7.65
C ILE A 120 10.78 7.42 7.23
N GLY A 121 11.96 6.87 6.96
CA GLY A 121 13.04 7.67 6.40
C GLY A 121 12.81 8.09 4.95
N GLY A 122 13.41 9.22 4.57
CA GLY A 122 13.46 9.67 3.18
C GLY A 122 12.12 10.16 2.60
N LEU A 123 11.18 10.62 3.44
CA LEU A 123 9.89 11.12 2.94
C LEU A 123 10.07 12.32 2.00
N LYS A 124 11.03 13.18 2.26
CA LYS A 124 11.32 14.34 1.40
C LYS A 124 11.73 13.93 -0.02
N GLU A 125 12.58 12.93 -0.14
CA GLU A 125 13.02 12.37 -1.42
C GLU A 125 11.85 11.69 -2.14
N LYS A 126 11.03 10.92 -1.42
CA LYS A 126 9.84 10.26 -1.95
C LYS A 126 8.79 11.25 -2.44
N ARG A 127 8.59 12.38 -1.73
CA ARG A 127 7.72 13.48 -2.21
C ARG A 127 8.23 14.10 -3.50
N LYS A 128 9.55 14.35 -3.61
CA LYS A 128 10.14 14.86 -4.85
C LYS A 128 9.94 13.90 -6.01
N PHE A 129 10.08 12.60 -5.76
CA PHE A 129 9.83 11.56 -6.74
C PHE A 129 8.36 11.58 -7.18
N PHE A 130 7.41 11.56 -6.25
CA PHE A 130 5.98 11.62 -6.55
C PHE A 130 5.62 12.81 -7.46
N ARG A 131 6.22 13.99 -7.22
CA ARG A 131 5.98 15.19 -8.05
C ARG A 131 6.50 15.09 -9.50
N LYS A 132 7.40 14.17 -9.77
CA LYS A 132 7.96 13.95 -11.11
C LYS A 132 7.25 12.82 -11.87
N GLU A 133 6.63 11.91 -11.15
CA GLU A 133 5.96 10.74 -11.68
C GLU A 133 4.45 10.96 -11.79
N ASN A 134 3.81 10.18 -12.63
CA ASN A 134 2.37 10.32 -12.91
C ASN A 134 1.53 9.40 -12.01
N PHE A 135 1.60 9.58 -10.69
CA PHE A 135 0.72 8.90 -9.74
C PHE A 135 -0.50 9.77 -9.41
N SER A 136 -1.64 9.14 -9.17
CA SER A 136 -2.89 9.84 -8.85
C SER A 136 -2.95 10.32 -7.40
N LEU A 137 -2.33 9.58 -6.47
CA LEU A 137 -2.36 9.88 -5.04
C LEU A 137 -1.12 9.37 -4.33
N PHE A 138 -0.57 10.19 -3.42
CA PHE A 138 0.48 9.79 -2.50
C PHE A 138 -0.08 9.60 -1.09
N VAL A 139 0.03 8.39 -0.55
CA VAL A 139 -0.37 8.07 0.83
C VAL A 139 0.88 7.93 1.69
N ILE A 140 0.94 8.72 2.75
CA ILE A 140 2.11 8.86 3.61
C ILE A 140 1.74 8.68 5.09
N PRO A 141 2.69 8.38 5.99
CA PRO A 141 2.44 8.44 7.42
C PRO A 141 2.16 9.88 7.84
N LYS A 142 1.34 10.05 8.87
CA LYS A 142 1.15 11.35 9.50
C LYS A 142 2.41 11.74 10.27
N GLU A 143 3.03 12.83 9.91
CA GLU A 143 4.19 13.39 10.60
C GLU A 143 3.78 14.57 11.48
N GLY A 144 3.75 14.37 12.80
CA GLY A 144 3.46 15.43 13.77
C GLY A 144 2.23 16.27 13.42
N ASN A 145 2.37 17.60 13.44
CA ASN A 145 1.33 18.58 13.06
C ASN A 145 1.49 19.09 11.62
N GLU A 146 2.16 18.33 10.75
CA GLU A 146 2.39 18.79 9.38
C GLU A 146 1.07 18.93 8.62
N VAL A 147 0.84 20.12 8.08
CA VAL A 147 -0.30 20.38 7.19
C VAL A 147 0.07 19.89 5.78
N LEU A 148 -0.75 19.00 5.24
CA LEU A 148 -0.60 18.56 3.85
C LEU A 148 -0.74 19.77 2.92
N ARG A 149 0.26 19.99 2.08
CA ARG A 149 0.32 21.16 1.17
C ARG A 149 -0.41 20.90 -0.15
N TYR A 150 -0.72 19.65 -0.45
CA TYR A 150 -1.22 19.24 -1.76
C TYR A 150 -2.44 18.35 -1.63
N SER A 151 -3.41 18.54 -2.52
CA SER A 151 -4.67 17.77 -2.54
C SER A 151 -4.49 16.32 -2.98
N ASP A 152 -3.37 15.98 -3.59
CA ASP A 152 -3.00 14.65 -4.04
C ASP A 152 -2.08 13.89 -3.06
N GLU A 153 -1.91 14.43 -1.85
CA GLU A 153 -1.30 13.74 -0.71
C GLU A 153 -2.34 13.49 0.38
N LEU A 154 -2.32 12.30 0.97
CA LEU A 154 -3.13 11.95 2.14
C LEU A 154 -2.26 11.29 3.20
N SER A 155 -2.49 11.63 4.45
CA SER A 155 -1.78 11.03 5.59
C SER A 155 -2.62 9.99 6.30
N CYS A 156 -1.95 8.93 6.76
CA CYS A 156 -2.49 7.88 7.60
C CYS A 156 -1.82 7.88 8.96
N ASP A 157 -2.60 7.76 10.02
CA ASP A 157 -2.15 7.58 11.40
C ASP A 157 -2.29 6.11 11.85
N ASN A 158 -3.26 5.42 11.25
CA ASN A 158 -3.54 4.02 11.51
C ASN A 158 -4.17 3.34 10.28
N ILE A 159 -4.26 2.00 10.34
CA ILE A 159 -4.79 1.21 9.21
C ILE A 159 -6.26 1.49 8.89
N TYR A 160 -7.06 2.01 9.81
CA TYR A 160 -8.49 2.30 9.56
C TYR A 160 -8.67 3.50 8.61
N ASP A 161 -7.71 4.43 8.58
CA ASP A 161 -7.72 5.56 7.65
C ASP A 161 -7.66 5.07 6.19
N THR A 162 -7.00 3.94 5.94
CA THR A 162 -6.80 3.39 4.59
C THR A 162 -8.11 3.01 3.91
N LEU A 163 -9.10 2.52 4.68
CA LEU A 163 -10.40 2.14 4.13
C LEU A 163 -11.11 3.35 3.52
N SER A 164 -11.15 4.46 4.27
CA SER A 164 -11.81 5.70 3.80
C SER A 164 -11.10 6.28 2.57
N ILE A 165 -9.77 6.15 2.50
CA ILE A 165 -8.97 6.60 1.35
C ILE A 165 -9.33 5.79 0.10
N ILE A 166 -9.39 4.46 0.24
CA ILE A 166 -9.74 3.55 -0.86
C ILE A 166 -11.19 3.80 -1.32
N GLU A 167 -12.14 3.87 -0.39
CA GLU A 167 -13.57 4.01 -0.71
C GLU A 167 -13.92 5.36 -1.35
N LYS A 168 -13.36 6.46 -0.86
CA LYS A 168 -13.56 7.77 -1.47
C LYS A 168 -13.10 7.83 -2.92
N ARG A 169 -12.07 7.06 -3.29
CA ARG A 169 -11.56 7.02 -4.66
C ARG A 169 -12.31 6.01 -5.54
N ALA A 170 -12.79 4.90 -4.96
CA ALA A 170 -13.66 3.96 -5.66
C ALA A 170 -15.02 4.59 -6.02
N SER A 171 -15.61 5.39 -5.13
CA SER A 171 -16.91 6.05 -5.35
C SER A 171 -16.90 7.18 -6.40
N HIS A 172 -15.74 7.72 -6.77
CA HIS A 172 -15.63 8.70 -7.86
C HIS A 172 -15.79 8.08 -9.26
N VAL A 173 -15.70 6.76 -9.36
CA VAL A 173 -15.83 6.01 -10.62
C VAL A 173 -17.29 5.66 -10.94
N GLU A 174 -18.15 5.58 -9.94
CA GLU A 174 -19.58 5.28 -10.14
C GLU A 174 -20.42 6.48 -10.64
N LYS A 175 -19.82 7.66 -10.82
CA LYS A 175 -20.51 8.91 -11.19
C LYS A 175 -20.17 9.45 -12.57
N ILE A 176 -19.52 8.66 -13.43
CA ILE A 176 -19.27 9.04 -14.83
C ILE A 176 -20.06 8.14 -15.77
#